data_6a7851abe7a2a4b30492e0a43de6dc4a
#
_entry.id   6a7851abe7a2a4b30492e0a43de6dc4a
#
_cell.length_a   1.000
_cell.length_b   1.000
_cell.length_c   1.000
_cell.angle_alpha   90.00
_cell.angle_beta   90.00
_cell.angle_gamma   90.00
#
_symmetry.space_group_name_H-M   'P 1'
#
loop_
_entity.id
_entity.type
_entity.pdbx_description
1 polymer ?
#
loop_
_entity_poly.entity_id
_entity_poly.type
_entity_poly.pdbx_seq_one_letter_code
_entity_poly.pdbx_strand_id
1 'polypeptide(L)'
;MHDSKEYLEKKAFFDKVLTIYGRNAVMEALEDGAVTIHKLHFSKSNKDATIIENMKKIAKQRNIEIVYHDKHSLSRISKNAKQDQGVALDLILEHFGDAEEFISKNIKYRIIALDGVTNPQNLGMIIRSCAAGNVDAILLPTKGAAQISPLVIKASVGTLFKMPIIKTSNLANTLRSFQNEGASVYTLSSHASHGYKDQVYTDKTIFVLGNESEGVSRAVASVCDESIAIPMQRGVESLNVAVTASLLAFL
;
A
#
# COMPACT_ATOMS: atom_id res chain seq x y z
N MET A 1 31.76 -3.09 -5.72
CA MET A 1 31.75 -2.97 -4.25
C MET A 1 30.60 -3.82 -3.75
N HIS A 2 30.88 -4.88 -2.98
CA HIS A 2 29.82 -5.63 -2.31
C HIS A 2 29.45 -4.91 -1.02
N ASP A 3 28.17 -4.56 -0.89
CA ASP A 3 27.64 -3.99 0.34
C ASP A 3 27.84 -5.01 1.49
N SER A 4 28.19 -4.54 2.68
CA SER A 4 28.37 -5.44 3.83
C SER A 4 27.03 -6.10 4.21
N LYS A 5 27.08 -7.32 4.75
CA LYS A 5 25.87 -8.04 5.21
C LYS A 5 25.06 -7.20 6.19
N GLU A 6 25.72 -6.50 7.12
CA GLU A 6 25.10 -5.60 8.09
C GLU A 6 24.39 -4.42 7.42
N TYR A 7 24.95 -3.87 6.34
CA TYR A 7 24.33 -2.79 5.58
C TYR A 7 23.05 -3.29 4.88
N LEU A 8 23.10 -4.48 4.27
CA LEU A 8 21.95 -5.09 3.60
C LEU A 8 20.82 -5.41 4.58
N GLU A 9 21.15 -5.95 5.77
CA GLU A 9 20.18 -6.23 6.83
C GLU A 9 19.50 -4.93 7.34
N LYS A 10 20.29 -3.88 7.59
CA LYS A 10 19.77 -2.56 7.95
C LYS A 10 18.88 -1.97 6.87
N LYS A 11 19.30 -2.05 5.62
CA LYS A 11 18.52 -1.57 4.48
C LYS A 11 17.19 -2.32 4.38
N ALA A 12 17.20 -3.64 4.43
CA ALA A 12 16.00 -4.47 4.40
C ALA A 12 15.03 -4.16 5.57
N PHE A 13 15.57 -3.86 6.75
CA PHE A 13 14.77 -3.42 7.88
C PHE A 13 14.11 -2.06 7.61
N PHE A 14 14.89 -1.04 7.18
CA PHE A 14 14.35 0.28 6.92
C PHE A 14 13.41 0.33 5.71
N ASP A 15 13.52 -0.58 4.76
CA ASP A 15 12.57 -0.72 3.65
C ASP A 15 11.17 -1.15 4.11
N LYS A 16 11.09 -1.79 5.30
CA LYS A 16 9.83 -2.14 5.97
C LYS A 16 9.31 -1.05 6.93
N VAL A 17 10.09 0.00 7.18
CA VAL A 17 9.67 1.08 8.09
C VAL A 17 8.89 2.14 7.33
N LEU A 18 7.68 2.41 7.82
CA LEU A 18 6.85 3.53 7.39
C LEU A 18 6.81 4.58 8.50
N THR A 19 7.29 5.79 8.20
CA THR A 19 7.12 6.92 9.12
C THR A 19 5.82 7.65 8.84
N ILE A 20 4.94 7.69 9.81
CA ILE A 20 3.74 8.55 9.82
C ILE A 20 3.96 9.74 10.75
N TYR A 21 3.16 10.80 10.58
CA TYR A 21 3.30 12.03 11.34
C TYR A 21 1.96 12.73 11.59
N GLY A 22 1.97 13.68 12.53
CA GLY A 22 0.79 14.41 12.97
C GLY A 22 0.05 13.72 14.09
N ARG A 23 -0.48 14.54 15.04
CA ARG A 23 -0.98 14.04 16.33
C ARG A 23 -2.11 13.03 16.19
N ASN A 24 -3.09 13.29 15.34
CA ASN A 24 -4.25 12.39 15.21
C ASN A 24 -3.87 11.05 14.56
N ALA A 25 -3.08 11.08 13.46
CA ALA A 25 -2.67 9.85 12.79
C ALA A 25 -1.76 8.98 13.67
N VAL A 26 -0.85 9.62 14.41
CA VAL A 26 0.03 8.92 15.36
C VAL A 26 -0.79 8.32 16.52
N MET A 27 -1.77 9.06 17.07
CA MET A 27 -2.62 8.57 18.14
C MET A 27 -3.45 7.36 17.69
N GLU A 28 -4.09 7.45 16.52
CA GLU A 28 -4.86 6.36 15.93
C GLU A 28 -4.02 5.09 15.75
N ALA A 29 -2.78 5.23 15.24
CA ALA A 29 -1.88 4.09 15.09
C ALA A 29 -1.37 3.53 16.44
N LEU A 30 -1.19 4.39 17.44
CA LEU A 30 -0.81 3.96 18.78
C LEU A 30 -1.92 3.16 19.49
N GLU A 31 -3.17 3.49 19.22
CA GLU A 31 -4.36 2.80 19.77
C GLU A 31 -4.66 1.49 19.06
N ASP A 32 -4.22 1.33 17.82
CA ASP A 32 -4.42 0.08 17.06
C ASP A 32 -3.43 -1.00 17.51
N GLY A 33 -3.94 -2.01 18.20
CA GLY A 33 -3.15 -3.14 18.71
C GLY A 33 -2.55 -4.03 17.61
N ALA A 34 -3.04 -3.96 16.37
CA ALA A 34 -2.54 -4.75 15.24
C ALA A 34 -1.30 -4.11 14.57
N VAL A 35 -0.95 -2.87 14.95
CA VAL A 35 0.17 -2.14 14.37
C VAL A 35 1.45 -2.42 15.13
N THR A 36 2.47 -2.93 14.45
CA THR A 36 3.83 -3.07 15.02
C THR A 36 4.55 -1.74 14.92
N ILE A 37 4.93 -1.19 16.08
CA ILE A 37 5.55 0.12 16.21
C ILE A 37 7.03 -0.05 16.54
N HIS A 38 7.89 0.64 15.78
CA HIS A 38 9.32 0.65 16.02
C HIS A 38 9.71 1.75 17.00
N LYS A 39 9.35 3.03 16.70
CA LYS A 39 9.75 4.19 17.49
C LYS A 39 8.70 5.30 17.46
N LEU A 40 8.55 6.00 18.58
CA LEU A 40 7.78 7.22 18.69
C LEU A 40 8.74 8.42 18.82
N HIS A 41 8.60 9.41 17.96
CA HIS A 41 9.45 10.57 17.89
C HIS A 41 8.69 11.82 18.32
N PHE A 42 9.27 12.59 19.25
CA PHE A 42 8.75 13.86 19.69
C PHE A 42 9.72 15.01 19.43
N SER A 43 9.19 16.17 19.11
CA SER A 43 9.95 17.41 19.19
C SER A 43 10.13 17.83 20.64
N LYS A 44 11.36 18.23 21.02
CA LYS A 44 11.67 18.85 22.33
C LYS A 44 10.86 20.13 22.59
N SER A 45 10.41 20.79 21.52
CA SER A 45 9.60 22.02 21.58
C SER A 45 8.11 21.78 21.72
N ASN A 46 7.65 20.53 21.82
CA ASN A 46 6.24 20.25 22.07
C ASN A 46 5.80 20.84 23.39
N LYS A 47 4.70 21.58 23.36
CA LYS A 47 4.03 22.03 24.58
C LYS A 47 3.23 20.84 25.15
N ASP A 48 3.11 20.83 26.48
CA ASP A 48 2.28 19.85 27.16
C ASP A 48 0.84 19.98 26.69
N ALA A 49 0.29 18.85 26.27
CA ALA A 49 -1.07 18.72 25.80
C ALA A 49 -1.56 17.30 26.11
N THR A 50 -2.83 17.16 26.43
CA THR A 50 -3.46 15.89 26.82
C THR A 50 -3.15 14.76 25.79
N ILE A 51 -3.17 15.08 24.50
CA ILE A 51 -2.88 14.08 23.46
C ILE A 51 -1.42 13.59 23.51
N ILE A 52 -0.46 14.47 23.83
CA ILE A 52 0.96 14.09 23.98
C ILE A 52 1.16 13.19 25.19
N GLU A 53 0.51 13.50 26.30
CA GLU A 53 0.58 12.66 27.50
C GLU A 53 -0.07 11.28 27.29
N ASN A 54 -1.20 11.24 26.59
CA ASN A 54 -1.84 9.97 26.21
C ASN A 54 -0.92 9.12 25.33
N MET A 55 -0.26 9.71 24.32
CA MET A 55 0.72 9.01 23.48
C MET A 55 1.88 8.43 24.30
N LYS A 56 2.43 9.20 25.24
CA LYS A 56 3.51 8.73 26.14
C LYS A 56 3.03 7.56 27.00
N LYS A 57 1.80 7.64 27.53
CA LYS A 57 1.19 6.58 28.33
C LYS A 57 1.04 5.27 27.53
N ILE A 58 0.49 5.35 26.31
CA ILE A 58 0.34 4.18 25.45
C ILE A 58 1.71 3.63 25.04
N ALA A 59 2.66 4.49 24.66
CA ALA A 59 4.01 4.08 24.31
C ALA A 59 4.68 3.30 25.47
N LYS A 60 4.53 3.78 26.70
CA LYS A 60 5.02 3.08 27.90
C LYS A 60 4.34 1.72 28.11
N GLN A 61 3.01 1.64 27.95
CA GLN A 61 2.26 0.40 28.07
C GLN A 61 2.64 -0.65 27.03
N ARG A 62 2.99 -0.20 25.83
CA ARG A 62 3.38 -1.05 24.70
C ARG A 62 4.91 -1.26 24.58
N ASN A 63 5.72 -0.76 25.53
CA ASN A 63 7.18 -0.80 25.51
C ASN A 63 7.80 -0.21 24.23
N ILE A 64 7.20 0.89 23.71
CA ILE A 64 7.68 1.58 22.52
C ILE A 64 8.78 2.56 22.93
N GLU A 65 9.91 2.53 22.23
CA GLU A 65 11.00 3.49 22.39
C GLU A 65 10.53 4.91 22.04
N ILE A 66 10.75 5.88 22.94
CA ILE A 66 10.47 7.30 22.70
C ILE A 66 11.77 8.04 22.50
N VAL A 67 11.90 8.75 21.37
CA VAL A 67 13.09 9.54 21.01
C VAL A 67 12.71 11.01 20.87
N TYR A 68 13.52 11.89 21.50
CA TYR A 68 13.29 13.34 21.44
C TYR A 68 14.28 14.02 20.50
N HIS A 69 13.77 14.84 19.62
CA HIS A 69 14.51 15.55 18.58
C HIS A 69 14.35 17.07 18.71
N ASP A 70 15.30 17.84 18.19
CA ASP A 70 15.01 19.22 17.82
C ASP A 70 14.04 19.26 16.62
N LYS A 71 13.43 20.43 16.39
CA LYS A 71 12.41 20.59 15.34
C LYS A 71 12.93 20.25 13.93
N HIS A 72 14.20 20.56 13.65
CA HIS A 72 14.79 20.32 12.34
C HIS A 72 15.07 18.83 12.10
N SER A 73 15.58 18.14 13.11
CA SER A 73 15.81 16.69 13.05
C SER A 73 14.50 15.90 12.91
N LEU A 74 13.45 16.30 13.64
CA LEU A 74 12.15 15.67 13.49
C LEU A 74 11.57 15.86 12.09
N SER A 75 11.72 17.05 11.51
CA SER A 75 11.20 17.33 10.16
C SER A 75 11.92 16.56 9.05
N ARG A 76 13.16 16.11 9.27
CA ARG A 76 13.85 15.18 8.36
C ARG A 76 13.27 13.77 8.45
N ILE A 77 12.87 13.34 9.65
CA ILE A 77 12.24 12.04 9.90
C ILE A 77 10.84 12.02 9.29
N SER A 78 10.00 13.02 9.60
CA SER A 78 8.63 13.12 9.09
C SER A 78 8.56 13.45 7.59
N LYS A 79 9.64 14.01 7.02
CA LYS A 79 9.70 14.58 5.66
C LYS A 79 8.61 15.63 5.40
N ASN A 80 8.02 16.19 6.47
CA ASN A 80 6.95 17.18 6.39
C ASN A 80 6.91 18.14 7.60
N ALA A 81 7.86 19.08 7.63
CA ALA A 81 8.04 20.04 8.71
C ALA A 81 6.81 20.89 9.08
N LYS A 82 5.86 21.07 8.15
CA LYS A 82 4.67 21.91 8.36
C LYS A 82 3.51 21.16 9.00
N GLN A 83 3.44 19.85 8.81
CA GLN A 83 2.29 19.05 9.20
C GLN A 83 2.59 18.01 10.28
N ASP A 84 3.84 17.84 10.70
CA ASP A 84 4.23 16.85 11.70
C ASP A 84 3.71 17.16 13.11
N GLN A 85 3.37 18.40 13.36
CA GLN A 85 2.82 18.87 14.66
C GLN A 85 3.70 18.46 15.86
N GLY A 86 4.99 18.28 15.60
CA GLY A 86 5.98 17.86 16.59
C GLY A 86 5.96 16.37 16.93
N VAL A 87 5.31 15.52 16.12
CA VAL A 87 5.18 14.09 16.38
C VAL A 87 5.35 13.27 15.11
N ALA A 88 6.15 12.21 15.18
CA ALA A 88 6.23 11.17 14.14
C ALA A 88 6.30 9.79 14.78
N LEU A 89 5.93 8.75 14.04
CA LEU A 89 5.89 7.38 14.48
C LEU A 89 6.41 6.47 13.38
N ASP A 90 7.38 5.65 13.70
CA ASP A 90 7.89 4.60 12.80
C ASP A 90 7.13 3.31 13.03
N LEU A 91 6.46 2.84 12.00
CA LEU A 91 5.70 1.60 11.95
C LEU A 91 6.50 0.54 11.19
N ILE A 92 6.43 -0.71 11.62
CA ILE A 92 6.98 -1.83 10.86
C ILE A 92 5.85 -2.44 10.04
N LEU A 93 6.02 -2.44 8.73
CA LEU A 93 5.08 -3.04 7.80
C LEU A 93 5.50 -4.48 7.52
N GLU A 94 5.10 -5.40 8.40
CA GLU A 94 5.48 -6.81 8.33
C GLU A 94 4.99 -7.49 7.06
N HIS A 95 3.90 -6.98 6.50
CA HIS A 95 3.26 -7.50 5.28
C HIS A 95 3.76 -6.82 3.99
N PHE A 96 4.82 -6.01 4.06
CA PHE A 96 5.47 -5.48 2.87
C PHE A 96 6.58 -6.41 2.44
N GLY A 97 6.46 -6.92 1.20
CA GLY A 97 7.39 -7.86 0.62
C GLY A 97 7.82 -7.45 -0.80
N ASP A 98 8.68 -8.25 -1.37
CA ASP A 98 8.96 -8.22 -2.79
C ASP A 98 8.23 -9.35 -3.53
N ALA A 99 8.26 -9.30 -4.87
CA ALA A 99 7.54 -10.25 -5.71
C ALA A 99 8.14 -11.66 -5.63
N GLU A 100 9.46 -11.80 -5.55
CA GLU A 100 10.13 -13.09 -5.52
C GLU A 100 9.80 -13.84 -4.24
N GLU A 101 9.83 -13.16 -3.09
CA GLU A 101 9.43 -13.74 -1.81
C GLU A 101 7.95 -14.17 -1.84
N PHE A 102 7.06 -13.33 -2.39
CA PHE A 102 5.64 -13.65 -2.47
C PHE A 102 5.38 -14.86 -3.38
N ILE A 103 5.96 -14.88 -4.58
CA ILE A 103 5.82 -15.98 -5.54
C ILE A 103 6.28 -17.31 -4.93
N SER A 104 7.45 -17.31 -4.25
CA SER A 104 8.03 -18.53 -3.68
C SER A 104 7.18 -19.18 -2.57
N LYS A 105 6.34 -18.35 -1.90
CA LYS A 105 5.52 -18.79 -0.75
C LYS A 105 4.08 -19.14 -1.13
N ASN A 106 3.60 -18.72 -2.31
CA ASN A 106 2.19 -18.80 -2.66
C ASN A 106 1.99 -19.57 -3.96
N ILE A 107 1.29 -20.68 -3.90
CA ILE A 107 0.94 -21.51 -5.06
C ILE A 107 -0.36 -21.10 -5.74
N LYS A 108 -1.19 -20.35 -5.03
CA LYS A 108 -2.48 -19.82 -5.47
C LYS A 108 -2.65 -18.42 -4.92
N TYR A 109 -3.09 -17.48 -5.75
CA TYR A 109 -3.31 -16.09 -5.32
C TYR A 109 -4.15 -15.29 -6.30
N ARG A 110 -4.77 -14.25 -5.75
CA ARG A 110 -5.39 -13.15 -6.49
C ARG A 110 -4.73 -11.85 -6.07
N ILE A 111 -4.19 -11.11 -7.03
CA ILE A 111 -3.50 -9.85 -6.80
C ILE A 111 -4.22 -8.72 -7.53
N ILE A 112 -4.31 -7.55 -6.89
CA ILE A 112 -4.65 -6.29 -7.55
C ILE A 112 -3.36 -5.49 -7.75
N ALA A 113 -2.99 -5.26 -9.01
CA ALA A 113 -1.85 -4.44 -9.41
C ALA A 113 -2.33 -3.04 -9.78
N LEU A 114 -1.64 -2.00 -9.28
CA LEU A 114 -2.04 -0.61 -9.48
C LEU A 114 -1.06 0.11 -10.40
N ASP A 115 -1.54 0.64 -11.51
CA ASP A 115 -0.75 1.41 -12.48
C ASP A 115 -1.25 2.86 -12.53
N GLY A 116 -0.47 3.80 -12.00
CA GLY A 116 -0.80 5.22 -12.04
C GLY A 116 -1.94 5.66 -11.11
N VAL A 117 -2.31 4.88 -10.11
CA VAL A 117 -3.29 5.28 -9.08
C VAL A 117 -2.62 6.24 -8.11
N THR A 118 -2.80 7.55 -8.32
CA THR A 118 -2.10 8.61 -7.57
C THR A 118 -2.91 9.22 -6.43
N ASN A 119 -4.22 8.97 -6.37
CA ASN A 119 -5.06 9.50 -5.31
C ASN A 119 -4.94 8.66 -4.03
N PRO A 120 -4.46 9.23 -2.89
CA PRO A 120 -4.31 8.48 -1.64
C PRO A 120 -5.61 7.96 -1.06
N GLN A 121 -6.75 8.64 -1.28
CA GLN A 121 -8.05 8.18 -0.83
C GLN A 121 -8.48 6.93 -1.60
N ASN A 122 -8.30 6.92 -2.94
CA ASN A 122 -8.58 5.74 -3.75
C ASN A 122 -7.68 4.57 -3.33
N LEU A 123 -6.38 4.80 -3.12
CA LEU A 123 -5.47 3.75 -2.63
C LEU A 123 -5.95 3.17 -1.30
N GLY A 124 -6.34 4.01 -0.33
CA GLY A 124 -6.84 3.54 0.96
C GLY A 124 -8.14 2.73 0.83
N MET A 125 -9.08 3.17 0.00
CA MET A 125 -10.33 2.44 -0.27
C MET A 125 -10.07 1.11 -1.00
N ILE A 126 -9.14 1.07 -1.95
CA ILE A 126 -8.70 -0.17 -2.63
C ILE A 126 -8.16 -1.15 -1.59
N ILE A 127 -7.22 -0.72 -0.76
CA ILE A 127 -6.63 -1.55 0.31
C ILE A 127 -7.73 -2.12 1.21
N ARG A 128 -8.70 -1.29 1.60
CA ARG A 128 -9.81 -1.72 2.45
C ARG A 128 -10.67 -2.79 1.77
N SER A 129 -11.01 -2.60 0.50
CA SER A 129 -11.84 -3.56 -0.25
C SER A 129 -11.09 -4.86 -0.50
N CYS A 130 -9.82 -4.80 -0.85
CA CYS A 130 -8.97 -5.98 -1.04
C CYS A 130 -8.82 -6.79 0.26
N ALA A 131 -8.59 -6.11 1.39
CA ALA A 131 -8.48 -6.76 2.70
C ALA A 131 -9.80 -7.39 3.19
N ALA A 132 -10.94 -6.92 2.69
CA ALA A 132 -12.26 -7.47 3.02
C ALA A 132 -12.72 -8.58 2.05
N GLY A 133 -12.12 -8.65 0.87
CA GLY A 133 -12.46 -9.59 -0.20
C GLY A 133 -11.46 -10.74 -0.34
N ASN A 134 -11.48 -11.37 -1.51
CA ASN A 134 -10.66 -12.53 -1.86
C ASN A 134 -9.35 -12.12 -2.57
N VAL A 135 -8.63 -11.11 -2.05
CA VAL A 135 -7.37 -10.62 -2.60
C VAL A 135 -6.24 -10.92 -1.62
N ASP A 136 -5.19 -11.56 -2.08
CA ASP A 136 -4.07 -12.01 -1.26
C ASP A 136 -2.96 -10.96 -1.14
N ALA A 137 -2.81 -10.08 -2.16
CA ALA A 137 -1.84 -8.99 -2.13
C ALA A 137 -2.21 -7.83 -3.07
N ILE A 138 -1.64 -6.67 -2.80
CA ILE A 138 -1.66 -5.52 -3.71
C ILE A 138 -0.24 -5.29 -4.25
N LEU A 139 -0.08 -5.21 -5.57
CA LEU A 139 1.17 -4.85 -6.23
C LEU A 139 1.20 -3.35 -6.46
N LEU A 140 2.10 -2.65 -5.74
CA LEU A 140 2.15 -1.19 -5.68
C LEU A 140 3.49 -0.65 -6.19
N PRO A 141 3.50 0.15 -7.28
CA PRO A 141 4.70 0.82 -7.76
C PRO A 141 5.26 1.81 -6.74
N THR A 142 6.59 1.86 -6.63
CA THR A 142 7.30 2.83 -5.76
C THR A 142 7.34 4.24 -6.36
N LYS A 143 7.05 4.38 -7.67
CA LYS A 143 6.97 5.66 -8.40
C LYS A 143 5.71 5.68 -9.24
N GLY A 144 5.17 6.88 -9.47
CA GLY A 144 3.96 7.05 -10.28
C GLY A 144 2.66 6.59 -9.62
N ALA A 145 2.68 6.21 -8.35
CA ALA A 145 1.52 5.83 -7.56
C ALA A 145 1.44 6.62 -6.25
N ALA A 146 0.27 6.65 -5.64
CA ALA A 146 0.10 7.22 -4.30
C ALA A 146 1.03 6.51 -3.31
N GLN A 147 1.75 7.30 -2.53
CA GLN A 147 2.59 6.77 -1.47
C GLN A 147 1.76 6.50 -0.22
N ILE A 148 2.13 5.47 0.52
CA ILE A 148 1.51 5.19 1.82
C ILE A 148 1.73 6.41 2.73
N SER A 149 0.65 6.94 3.26
CA SER A 149 0.62 8.19 4.01
C SER A 149 -0.48 8.12 5.09
N PRO A 150 -0.52 9.08 6.03
CA PRO A 150 -1.60 9.15 7.01
C PRO A 150 -3.00 9.17 6.38
N LEU A 151 -3.14 9.76 5.19
CA LEU A 151 -4.41 9.79 4.47
C LEU A 151 -4.82 8.41 3.93
N VAL A 152 -3.86 7.61 3.44
CA VAL A 152 -4.09 6.20 3.04
C VAL A 152 -4.50 5.37 4.24
N ILE A 153 -3.79 5.51 5.37
CA ILE A 153 -4.11 4.80 6.61
C ILE A 153 -5.54 5.10 7.05
N LYS A 154 -5.91 6.38 7.11
CA LYS A 154 -7.26 6.82 7.45
C LYS A 154 -8.31 6.26 6.48
N ALA A 155 -8.06 6.36 5.18
CA ALA A 155 -9.00 5.88 4.15
C ALA A 155 -9.16 4.36 4.14
N SER A 156 -8.10 3.62 4.51
CA SER A 156 -8.14 2.17 4.67
C SER A 156 -8.76 1.71 5.99
N VAL A 157 -9.04 2.61 6.93
CA VAL A 157 -9.58 2.28 8.26
C VAL A 157 -8.74 1.18 8.94
N GLY A 158 -7.41 1.36 8.93
CA GLY A 158 -6.45 0.43 9.55
C GLY A 158 -6.21 -0.89 8.79
N THR A 159 -6.96 -1.20 7.73
CA THR A 159 -6.78 -2.46 6.98
C THR A 159 -5.44 -2.54 6.21
N LEU A 160 -4.76 -1.40 6.02
CA LEU A 160 -3.40 -1.36 5.48
C LEU A 160 -2.45 -2.32 6.22
N PHE A 161 -2.59 -2.43 7.53
CA PHE A 161 -1.72 -3.26 8.37
C PHE A 161 -2.03 -4.76 8.31
N LYS A 162 -3.10 -5.12 7.60
CA LYS A 162 -3.55 -6.52 7.42
C LYS A 162 -3.40 -7.00 5.98
N MET A 163 -3.18 -6.08 5.04
CA MET A 163 -3.12 -6.37 3.61
C MET A 163 -1.68 -6.47 3.14
N PRO A 164 -1.25 -7.60 2.59
CA PRO A 164 0.07 -7.73 1.98
C PRO A 164 0.25 -6.74 0.82
N ILE A 165 1.33 -5.96 0.86
CA ILE A 165 1.70 -5.00 -0.18
C ILE A 165 3.05 -5.41 -0.78
N ILE A 166 3.04 -5.74 -2.06
CA ILE A 166 4.25 -6.03 -2.83
C ILE A 166 4.71 -4.74 -3.50
N LYS A 167 5.88 -4.26 -3.15
CA LYS A 167 6.46 -3.07 -3.77
C LYS A 167 7.24 -3.43 -5.03
N THR A 168 7.11 -2.62 -6.06
CA THR A 168 7.89 -2.76 -7.29
C THR A 168 8.42 -1.44 -7.81
N SER A 169 9.64 -1.45 -8.34
CA SER A 169 10.21 -0.31 -9.07
C SER A 169 9.83 -0.30 -10.56
N ASN A 170 9.41 -1.45 -11.11
CA ASN A 170 9.00 -1.61 -12.50
C ASN A 170 7.85 -2.63 -12.59
N LEU A 171 6.63 -2.11 -12.71
CA LEU A 171 5.41 -2.93 -12.71
C LEU A 171 5.39 -3.94 -13.84
N ALA A 172 5.72 -3.53 -15.08
CA ALA A 172 5.70 -4.43 -16.24
C ALA A 172 6.67 -5.61 -16.08
N ASN A 173 7.89 -5.37 -15.58
CA ASN A 173 8.86 -6.45 -15.35
C ASN A 173 8.40 -7.39 -14.23
N THR A 174 7.83 -6.85 -13.18
CA THR A 174 7.30 -7.66 -12.07
C THR A 174 6.13 -8.52 -12.53
N LEU A 175 5.22 -8.00 -13.35
CA LEU A 175 4.14 -8.80 -13.94
C LEU A 175 4.68 -9.96 -14.78
N ARG A 176 5.74 -9.73 -15.59
CA ARG A 176 6.41 -10.81 -16.33
C ARG A 176 7.00 -11.88 -15.42
N SER A 177 7.58 -11.47 -14.27
CA SER A 177 8.08 -12.47 -13.30
C SER A 177 6.95 -13.35 -12.78
N PHE A 178 5.78 -12.79 -12.50
CA PHE A 178 4.60 -13.56 -12.11
C PHE A 178 4.10 -14.47 -13.24
N GLN A 179 4.07 -14.00 -14.50
CA GLN A 179 3.68 -14.80 -15.67
C GLN A 179 4.63 -15.98 -15.91
N ASN A 180 5.93 -15.79 -15.74
CA ASN A 180 6.93 -16.87 -15.85
C ASN A 180 6.67 -17.99 -14.84
N GLU A 181 5.98 -17.69 -13.73
CA GLU A 181 5.58 -18.66 -12.71
C GLU A 181 4.10 -19.10 -12.86
N GLY A 182 3.50 -18.84 -14.02
CA GLY A 182 2.18 -19.33 -14.43
C GLY A 182 1.00 -18.46 -13.99
N ALA A 183 1.22 -17.18 -13.67
CA ALA A 183 0.11 -16.26 -13.41
C ALA A 183 -0.51 -15.75 -14.72
N SER A 184 -1.83 -15.57 -14.71
CA SER A 184 -2.57 -14.86 -15.76
C SER A 184 -2.83 -13.42 -15.34
N VAL A 185 -2.51 -12.48 -16.22
CA VAL A 185 -2.58 -11.03 -15.98
C VAL A 185 -3.68 -10.42 -16.82
N TYR A 186 -4.68 -9.85 -16.18
CA TYR A 186 -5.83 -9.22 -16.80
C TYR A 186 -5.81 -7.71 -16.63
N THR A 187 -6.08 -6.97 -17.70
CA THR A 187 -6.36 -5.54 -17.62
C THR A 187 -7.85 -5.27 -17.82
N LEU A 188 -8.33 -4.11 -17.41
CA LEU A 188 -9.71 -3.70 -17.63
C LEU A 188 -9.80 -2.73 -18.80
N SER A 189 -10.76 -2.99 -19.67
CA SER A 189 -11.09 -2.13 -20.81
C SER A 189 -12.59 -2.17 -21.08
N SER A 190 -13.20 -1.00 -21.30
CA SER A 190 -14.60 -0.91 -21.72
C SER A 190 -14.86 -1.54 -23.08
N HIS A 191 -13.81 -1.77 -23.88
CA HIS A 191 -13.87 -2.36 -25.22
C HIS A 191 -13.54 -3.87 -25.24
N ALA A 192 -13.31 -4.49 -24.09
CA ALA A 192 -13.04 -5.92 -24.04
C ALA A 192 -14.27 -6.74 -24.41
N SER A 193 -14.06 -7.88 -25.06
CA SER A 193 -15.12 -8.76 -25.56
C SER A 193 -15.78 -9.61 -24.47
N HIS A 194 -15.07 -9.85 -23.36
CA HIS A 194 -15.54 -10.70 -22.27
C HIS A 194 -15.83 -9.90 -21.01
N GLY A 195 -16.97 -10.18 -20.39
CA GLY A 195 -17.31 -9.61 -19.09
C GLY A 195 -16.46 -10.23 -17.96
N TYR A 196 -16.13 -9.44 -16.95
CA TYR A 196 -15.31 -9.90 -15.82
C TYR A 196 -15.92 -11.07 -15.04
N LYS A 197 -17.24 -11.29 -15.12
CA LYS A 197 -17.93 -12.41 -14.48
C LYS A 197 -18.00 -13.65 -15.36
N ASP A 198 -17.80 -13.48 -16.68
CA ASP A 198 -17.93 -14.56 -17.65
C ASP A 198 -16.59 -15.26 -17.89
N GLN A 199 -15.50 -14.69 -17.38
CA GLN A 199 -14.15 -15.21 -17.49
C GLN A 199 -13.88 -16.30 -16.45
N VAL A 200 -13.23 -17.38 -16.88
CA VAL A 200 -12.71 -18.43 -15.98
C VAL A 200 -11.28 -18.04 -15.58
N TYR A 201 -11.08 -17.74 -14.32
CA TYR A 201 -9.80 -17.34 -13.79
C TYR A 201 -8.96 -18.52 -13.32
N THR A 202 -7.65 -18.42 -13.52
CA THR A 202 -6.69 -19.42 -13.04
C THR A 202 -6.46 -19.26 -11.51
N ASP A 203 -5.79 -20.24 -10.92
CA ASP A 203 -5.41 -20.18 -9.50
C ASP A 203 -4.44 -19.04 -9.19
N LYS A 204 -3.67 -18.57 -10.16
CA LYS A 204 -2.74 -17.45 -10.06
C LYS A 204 -3.24 -16.31 -10.95
N THR A 205 -4.00 -15.39 -10.40
CA THR A 205 -4.66 -14.31 -11.15
C THR A 205 -4.22 -12.93 -10.68
N ILE A 206 -3.89 -12.06 -11.61
CA ILE A 206 -3.54 -10.66 -11.35
C ILE A 206 -4.45 -9.75 -12.18
N PHE A 207 -5.14 -8.83 -11.52
CA PHE A 207 -5.91 -7.76 -12.16
C PHE A 207 -5.14 -6.44 -12.10
N VAL A 208 -4.96 -5.81 -13.25
CA VAL A 208 -4.27 -4.52 -13.35
C VAL A 208 -5.29 -3.41 -13.48
N LEU A 209 -5.26 -2.47 -12.53
CA LEU A 209 -6.08 -1.28 -12.51
C LEU A 209 -5.24 -0.06 -12.85
N GLY A 210 -5.70 0.71 -13.80
CA GLY A 210 -5.04 1.92 -14.28
C GLY A 210 -5.53 3.19 -13.60
N ASN A 211 -4.95 4.31 -14.02
CA ASN A 211 -5.39 5.66 -13.69
C ASN A 211 -6.80 5.91 -14.22
N GLU A 212 -7.58 6.72 -13.51
CA GLU A 212 -8.98 7.02 -13.87
C GLU A 212 -9.12 7.77 -15.20
N SER A 213 -8.12 8.53 -15.61
CA SER A 213 -8.13 9.33 -16.83
C SER A 213 -7.42 8.66 -18.00
N GLU A 214 -6.27 8.05 -17.74
CA GLU A 214 -5.37 7.51 -18.77
C GLU A 214 -5.47 5.98 -18.91
N GLY A 215 -6.12 5.32 -17.95
CA GLY A 215 -6.17 3.87 -17.89
C GLY A 215 -4.82 3.26 -17.52
N VAL A 216 -4.58 2.03 -17.99
CA VAL A 216 -3.32 1.31 -17.82
C VAL A 216 -2.30 1.82 -18.84
N SER A 217 -1.07 2.08 -18.40
CA SER A 217 0.02 2.54 -19.28
C SER A 217 0.33 1.53 -20.39
N ARG A 218 0.81 2.01 -21.54
CA ARG A 218 1.13 1.16 -22.69
C ARG A 218 2.14 0.06 -22.34
N ALA A 219 3.13 0.40 -21.52
CA ALA A 219 4.16 -0.54 -21.10
C ALA A 219 3.58 -1.70 -20.26
N VAL A 220 2.62 -1.41 -19.40
CA VAL A 220 1.94 -2.41 -18.58
C VAL A 220 0.88 -3.16 -19.38
N ALA A 221 0.08 -2.48 -20.19
CA ALA A 221 -0.92 -3.10 -21.05
C ALA A 221 -0.30 -4.12 -22.03
N SER A 222 0.93 -3.86 -22.54
CA SER A 222 1.62 -4.76 -23.47
C SER A 222 2.07 -6.09 -22.84
N VAL A 223 2.03 -6.22 -21.53
CA VAL A 223 2.38 -7.46 -20.80
C VAL A 223 1.15 -8.14 -20.19
N CYS A 224 -0.04 -7.55 -20.32
CA CYS A 224 -1.26 -8.21 -19.89
C CYS A 224 -1.67 -9.27 -20.91
N ASP A 225 -2.12 -10.44 -20.44
CA ASP A 225 -2.51 -11.55 -21.29
C ASP A 225 -3.85 -11.29 -21.98
N GLU A 226 -4.79 -10.66 -21.24
CA GLU A 226 -6.15 -10.44 -21.73
C GLU A 226 -6.77 -9.17 -21.13
N SER A 227 -7.76 -8.63 -21.85
CA SER A 227 -8.61 -7.54 -21.36
C SER A 227 -10.00 -8.05 -21.03
N ILE A 228 -10.52 -7.63 -19.89
CA ILE A 228 -11.88 -7.92 -19.43
C ILE A 228 -12.69 -6.64 -19.24
N ALA A 229 -14.00 -6.71 -19.41
CA ALA A 229 -14.90 -5.58 -19.25
C ALA A 229 -15.75 -5.68 -18.00
N ILE A 230 -16.03 -4.54 -17.37
CA ILE A 230 -17.17 -4.40 -16.46
C ILE A 230 -18.30 -3.81 -17.31
N PRO A 231 -19.38 -4.58 -17.60
CA PRO A 231 -20.47 -4.09 -18.43
C PRO A 231 -21.15 -2.85 -17.81
N MET A 232 -21.14 -1.75 -18.53
CA MET A 232 -21.75 -0.50 -18.11
C MET A 232 -23.15 -0.34 -18.72
N GLN A 233 -24.01 0.40 -18.05
CA GLN A 233 -25.34 0.74 -18.50
C GLN A 233 -25.50 2.24 -18.66
N ARG A 234 -26.49 2.66 -19.45
CA ARG A 234 -26.95 4.07 -19.57
C ARG A 234 -25.85 5.04 -20.02
N GLY A 235 -24.89 4.59 -20.83
CA GLY A 235 -23.81 5.44 -21.34
C GLY A 235 -22.76 5.83 -20.32
N VAL A 236 -22.69 5.17 -19.17
CA VAL A 236 -21.59 5.37 -18.22
C VAL A 236 -20.33 4.75 -18.79
N GLU A 237 -19.25 5.52 -18.89
CA GLU A 237 -18.00 5.08 -19.53
C GLU A 237 -17.06 4.34 -18.57
N SER A 238 -17.05 4.72 -17.30
CA SER A 238 -16.13 4.15 -16.30
C SER A 238 -16.68 4.24 -14.87
N LEU A 239 -16.06 3.49 -13.97
CA LEU A 239 -16.27 3.58 -12.52
C LEU A 239 -14.99 4.15 -11.87
N ASN A 240 -15.16 4.71 -10.68
CA ASN A 240 -14.02 5.04 -9.82
C ASN A 240 -13.16 3.77 -9.59
N VAL A 241 -11.84 3.92 -9.62
CA VAL A 241 -10.90 2.80 -9.54
C VAL A 241 -11.05 1.98 -8.25
N ALA A 242 -11.42 2.60 -7.12
CA ALA A 242 -11.65 1.88 -5.88
C ALA A 242 -12.95 1.05 -5.91
N VAL A 243 -13.98 1.52 -6.62
CA VAL A 243 -15.20 0.75 -6.88
C VAL A 243 -14.88 -0.43 -7.77
N THR A 244 -14.10 -0.22 -8.83
CA THR A 244 -13.62 -1.29 -9.71
C THR A 244 -12.84 -2.35 -8.94
N ALA A 245 -11.90 -1.93 -8.09
CA ALA A 245 -11.16 -2.85 -7.22
C ALA A 245 -12.09 -3.65 -6.30
N SER A 246 -13.14 -3.02 -5.78
CA SER A 246 -14.11 -3.70 -4.92
C SER A 246 -14.86 -4.81 -5.68
N LEU A 247 -15.30 -4.56 -6.91
CA LEU A 247 -15.97 -5.57 -7.74
C LEU A 247 -15.08 -6.80 -7.99
N LEU A 248 -13.78 -6.58 -8.23
CA LEU A 248 -12.81 -7.66 -8.45
C LEU A 248 -12.42 -8.38 -7.16
N ALA A 249 -12.40 -7.67 -6.04
CA ALA A 249 -12.06 -8.24 -4.75
C ALA A 249 -13.11 -9.24 -4.24
N PHE A 250 -14.35 -9.09 -4.66
CA PHE A 250 -15.46 -9.96 -4.27
C PHE A 250 -15.95 -10.90 -5.40
N LEU A 251 -15.11 -11.13 -6.38
CA LEU A 251 -15.35 -12.01 -7.50
C LEU A 251 -15.24 -13.50 -7.10
#